data_067ebf697eec17ee14e40538836ea541
#
_entry.id   067ebf697eec17ee14e40538836ea541
#
_cell.length_a   1.000
_cell.length_b   1.000
_cell.length_c   1.000
_cell.angle_alpha   90.00
_cell.angle_beta   90.00
_cell.angle_gamma   90.00
#
_symmetry.space_group_name_H-M   'P 1'
#
loop_
_entity.id
_entity.type
_entity.pdbx_description
1 polymer ?
#
loop_
_entity_poly.entity_id
_entity_poly.type
_entity_poly.pdbx_seq_one_letter_code
_entity_poly.pdbx_strand_id
1 'polypeptide(L)'
;MNHLTPLQVIVCHDENVRRYGGLSGIVDPAKVEVLIERVRNYERYEGLSEVFAFAAMYCVAIARGHAFPDGNKRTAINCTYAFLKRNGVRTFVPKDLEEKIIKVAVGEMTAAGFADYLRSAFSEAASR
;
A
#
# COMPACT_ATOMS: atom_id res chain seq x y z
N MET A 1 -10.18 12.61 -0.03
CA MET A 1 -9.79 11.20 0.01
C MET A 1 -9.33 10.82 1.41
N ASN A 2 -9.68 9.64 1.87
CA ASN A 2 -9.33 9.18 3.22
C ASN A 2 -7.96 8.49 3.19
N HIS A 3 -6.93 9.26 3.45
CA HIS A 3 -5.55 8.78 3.43
C HIS A 3 -5.19 7.93 4.64
N LEU A 4 -4.15 7.11 4.48
CA LEU A 4 -3.56 6.37 5.58
C LEU A 4 -2.79 7.30 6.52
N THR A 5 -2.72 6.95 7.79
CA THR A 5 -1.85 7.61 8.76
C THR A 5 -0.63 6.73 9.05
N PRO A 6 0.49 7.33 9.48
CA PRO A 6 1.65 6.55 9.89
C PRO A 6 1.32 5.50 10.95
N LEU A 7 0.48 5.84 11.92
CA LEU A 7 0.08 4.91 12.97
C LEU A 7 -0.65 3.68 12.40
N GLN A 8 -1.53 3.89 11.43
CA GLN A 8 -2.25 2.79 10.79
C GLN A 8 -1.29 1.80 10.11
N VAL A 9 -0.26 2.32 9.45
CA VAL A 9 0.76 1.48 8.80
C VAL A 9 1.53 0.67 9.85
N ILE A 10 1.93 1.31 10.93
CA ILE A 10 2.66 0.66 12.02
C ILE A 10 1.82 -0.43 12.68
N VAL A 11 0.56 -0.14 12.99
CA VAL A 11 -0.37 -1.11 13.58
C VAL A 11 -0.58 -2.29 12.65
N CYS A 12 -0.71 -2.03 11.35
CA CYS A 12 -0.85 -3.09 10.34
C CYS A 12 0.37 -4.01 10.32
N HIS A 13 1.57 -3.44 10.37
CA HIS A 13 2.80 -4.22 10.42
C HIS A 13 2.87 -5.08 11.68
N ASP A 14 2.59 -4.50 12.84
CA ASP A 14 2.64 -5.20 14.11
C ASP A 14 1.64 -6.37 14.14
N GLU A 15 0.46 -6.17 13.60
CA GLU A 15 -0.56 -7.21 13.48
C GLU A 15 -0.10 -8.36 12.58
N ASN A 16 0.59 -8.04 11.47
CA ASN A 16 1.13 -9.07 10.59
C ASN A 16 2.22 -9.90 11.27
N VAL A 17 3.11 -9.25 12.02
CA VAL A 17 4.15 -9.95 12.79
C VAL A 17 3.52 -10.87 13.83
N ARG A 18 2.51 -10.39 14.54
CA ARG A 18 1.81 -11.19 15.54
C ARG A 18 1.14 -12.42 14.93
N ARG A 19 0.54 -12.28 13.73
CA ARG A 19 -0.21 -13.35 13.06
C ARG A 19 0.68 -14.37 12.37
N TYR A 20 1.69 -13.89 11.67
CA TYR A 20 2.45 -14.68 10.71
C TYR A 20 3.91 -14.85 11.10
N GLY A 21 4.35 -14.20 12.18
CA GLY A 21 5.75 -14.20 12.58
C GLY A 21 6.58 -13.18 11.82
N GLY A 22 7.87 -13.21 12.02
CA GLY A 22 8.82 -12.27 11.46
C GLY A 22 9.43 -11.40 12.54
N LEU A 23 10.32 -10.50 12.14
CA LEU A 23 11.01 -9.61 13.06
C LEU A 23 10.10 -8.47 13.48
N SER A 24 9.90 -8.33 14.79
CA SER A 24 9.11 -7.24 15.35
C SER A 24 9.91 -5.94 15.40
N GLY A 25 9.19 -4.85 15.65
CA GLY A 25 9.79 -3.53 15.83
C GLY A 25 9.71 -2.67 14.58
N ILE A 26 10.11 -1.42 14.78
CA ILE A 26 10.12 -0.41 13.73
C ILE A 26 11.57 0.01 13.57
N VAL A 27 12.06 0.03 12.33
CA VAL A 27 13.41 0.53 12.06
C VAL A 27 13.48 2.02 12.41
N ASP A 28 12.50 2.80 11.91
CA ASP A 28 12.46 4.24 12.17
C ASP A 28 11.04 4.76 11.94
N PRO A 29 10.33 5.21 13.01
CA PRO A 29 8.99 5.78 12.87
C PRO A 29 8.94 7.00 11.95
N ALA A 30 9.99 7.83 11.95
CA ALA A 30 10.06 9.00 11.07
C ALA A 30 10.07 8.59 9.60
N LYS A 31 10.63 7.44 9.27
CA LYS A 31 10.63 6.93 7.91
C LYS A 31 9.22 6.60 7.42
N VAL A 32 8.38 6.05 8.29
CA VAL A 32 6.97 5.80 7.98
C VAL A 32 6.25 7.12 7.67
N GLU A 33 6.46 8.14 8.49
CA GLU A 33 5.89 9.46 8.26
C GLU A 33 6.30 10.04 6.91
N VAL A 34 7.57 9.94 6.57
CA VAL A 34 8.09 10.43 5.28
C VAL A 34 7.43 9.72 4.10
N LEU A 35 7.29 8.41 4.18
CA LEU A 35 6.66 7.63 3.11
C LEU A 35 5.20 8.04 2.90
N ILE A 36 4.45 8.18 3.98
CA ILE A 36 3.03 8.55 3.92
C ILE A 36 2.87 10.00 3.43
N GLU A 37 3.67 10.92 3.94
CA GLU A 37 3.61 12.33 3.55
C GLU A 37 3.94 12.52 2.07
N ARG A 38 4.86 11.74 1.53
CA ARG A 38 5.19 11.78 0.11
C ARG A 38 3.98 11.45 -0.76
N VAL A 39 3.19 10.47 -0.37
CA VAL A 39 1.98 10.10 -1.11
C VAL A 39 0.93 11.20 -1.00
N ARG A 40 0.72 11.73 0.20
CA ARG A 40 -0.26 12.82 0.43
C ARG A 40 0.08 14.07 -0.37
N ASN A 41 1.36 14.35 -0.56
CA ASN A 41 1.80 15.52 -1.32
C ASN A 41 1.41 15.43 -2.79
N TYR A 42 1.28 14.25 -3.37
CA TYR A 42 0.79 14.11 -4.74
C TYR A 42 -0.63 14.67 -4.90
N GLU A 43 -1.51 14.41 -3.93
CA GLU A 43 -2.85 14.99 -3.96
C GLU A 43 -2.80 16.51 -3.87
N ARG A 44 -2.00 17.03 -2.91
CA ARG A 44 -1.89 18.45 -2.64
C ARG A 44 -1.29 19.25 -3.78
N TYR A 45 -0.20 18.77 -4.36
CA TYR A 45 0.60 19.56 -5.32
C TYR A 45 0.35 19.17 -6.77
N GLU A 46 -0.06 17.95 -7.06
CA GLU A 46 -0.29 17.49 -8.42
C GLU A 46 -1.77 17.47 -8.80
N GLY A 47 -2.65 17.71 -7.85
CA GLY A 47 -4.10 17.71 -8.08
C GLY A 47 -4.68 16.34 -8.41
N LEU A 48 -3.95 15.27 -8.12
CA LEU A 48 -4.43 13.92 -8.35
C LEU A 48 -5.47 13.52 -7.30
N SER A 49 -6.50 12.81 -7.73
CA SER A 49 -7.55 12.32 -6.83
C SER A 49 -8.02 10.91 -7.16
N GLU A 50 -7.31 10.19 -8.01
CA GLU A 50 -7.70 8.85 -8.47
C GLU A 50 -7.25 7.80 -7.45
N VAL A 51 -8.23 7.01 -6.95
CA VAL A 51 -8.03 6.10 -5.81
C VAL A 51 -7.00 5.01 -6.08
N PHE A 52 -6.99 4.45 -7.28
CA PHE A 52 -6.05 3.36 -7.59
C PHE A 52 -4.62 3.87 -7.73
N ALA A 53 -4.45 5.10 -8.21
CA ALA A 53 -3.13 5.72 -8.26
C ALA A 53 -2.54 5.88 -6.86
N PHE A 54 -3.33 6.37 -5.89
CA PHE A 54 -2.86 6.51 -4.51
C PHE A 54 -2.63 5.16 -3.84
N ALA A 55 -3.52 4.20 -4.07
CA ALA A 55 -3.33 2.84 -3.54
C ALA A 55 -2.00 2.25 -4.00
N ALA A 56 -1.67 2.42 -5.28
CA ALA A 56 -0.41 1.94 -5.83
C ALA A 56 0.79 2.68 -5.25
N MET A 57 0.69 4.00 -5.06
CA MET A 57 1.76 4.79 -4.44
C MET A 57 2.05 4.32 -3.01
N TYR A 58 1.01 4.08 -2.22
CA TYR A 58 1.18 3.53 -0.87
C TYR A 58 1.85 2.16 -0.90
N CYS A 59 1.40 1.29 -1.79
CA CYS A 59 1.96 -0.04 -1.92
C CYS A 59 3.45 0.01 -2.24
N VAL A 60 3.83 0.78 -3.24
CA VAL A 60 5.24 0.92 -3.65
C VAL A 60 6.08 1.53 -2.52
N ALA A 61 5.58 2.59 -1.89
CA ALA A 61 6.30 3.26 -0.82
C ALA A 61 6.59 2.31 0.35
N ILE A 62 5.59 1.54 0.77
CA ILE A 62 5.73 0.62 1.89
C ILE A 62 6.59 -0.59 1.51
N ALA A 63 6.35 -1.18 0.34
CA ALA A 63 7.08 -2.37 -0.10
C ALA A 63 8.58 -2.10 -0.29
N ARG A 64 8.94 -0.91 -0.78
CA ARG A 64 10.33 -0.52 -1.05
C ARG A 64 10.98 0.33 0.02
N GLY A 65 10.19 0.84 0.96
CA GLY A 65 10.66 1.85 1.92
C GLY A 65 11.56 1.30 3.02
N HIS A 66 11.53 0.00 3.27
CA HIS A 66 12.33 -0.65 4.32
C HIS A 66 12.19 0.02 5.70
N ALA A 67 10.97 0.48 6.02
CA ALA A 67 10.69 1.08 7.32
C ALA A 67 10.66 0.03 8.45
N PHE A 68 10.45 -1.22 8.09
CA PHE A 68 10.41 -2.34 9.02
C PHE A 68 11.51 -3.34 8.69
N PRO A 69 12.00 -4.10 9.69
CA PRO A 69 13.05 -5.09 9.43
C PRO A 69 12.55 -6.28 8.60
N ASP A 70 11.24 -6.53 8.61
CA ASP A 70 10.64 -7.67 7.93
C ASP A 70 9.17 -7.38 7.67
N GLY A 71 8.54 -8.14 6.76
CA GLY A 71 7.10 -8.05 6.51
C GLY A 71 6.66 -6.84 5.69
N ASN A 72 7.56 -6.18 4.98
CA ASN A 72 7.22 -4.97 4.21
C ASN A 72 6.23 -5.25 3.07
N LYS A 73 6.38 -6.36 2.35
CA LYS A 73 5.46 -6.71 1.25
C LYS A 73 4.05 -6.98 1.75
N ARG A 74 3.93 -7.74 2.85
CA ARG A 74 2.62 -8.06 3.44
C ARG A 74 1.94 -6.82 3.99
N THR A 75 2.70 -5.97 4.67
CA THR A 75 2.20 -4.69 5.17
C THR A 75 1.74 -3.80 4.03
N ALA A 76 2.51 -3.75 2.93
CA ALA A 76 2.13 -2.99 1.73
C ALA A 76 0.79 -3.46 1.17
N ILE A 77 0.58 -4.76 1.03
CA ILE A 77 -0.69 -5.33 0.53
C ILE A 77 -1.84 -4.95 1.46
N ASN A 78 -1.69 -5.17 2.76
CA ASN A 78 -2.77 -4.92 3.71
C ASN A 78 -3.12 -3.45 3.81
N CYS A 79 -2.13 -2.57 3.77
CA CYS A 79 -2.36 -1.12 3.76
C CYS A 79 -3.05 -0.66 2.47
N THR A 80 -2.66 -1.25 1.34
CA THR A 80 -3.30 -0.96 0.05
C THR A 80 -4.79 -1.31 0.11
N TYR A 81 -5.11 -2.48 0.63
CA TYR A 81 -6.50 -2.91 0.76
C TYR A 81 -7.27 -2.05 1.77
N ALA A 82 -6.66 -1.71 2.90
CA ALA A 82 -7.29 -0.83 3.88
C ALA A 82 -7.62 0.53 3.27
N PHE A 83 -6.69 1.09 2.51
CA PHE A 83 -6.91 2.37 1.82
C PHE A 83 -8.06 2.28 0.82
N LEU A 84 -8.07 1.24 -0.02
CA LEU A 84 -9.13 1.04 -1.02
C LEU A 84 -10.51 0.92 -0.35
N LYS A 85 -10.60 0.11 0.69
CA LYS A 85 -11.87 -0.07 1.42
C LYS A 85 -12.36 1.22 2.06
N ARG A 86 -11.46 2.01 2.65
CA ARG A 86 -11.80 3.29 3.27
C ARG A 86 -12.34 4.30 2.25
N ASN A 87 -11.96 4.13 0.99
CA ASN A 87 -12.39 5.03 -0.08
C ASN A 87 -13.48 4.40 -0.97
N GLY A 88 -14.17 3.39 -0.45
CA GLY A 88 -15.37 2.85 -1.07
C GLY A 88 -15.16 1.81 -2.15
N VAL A 89 -13.94 1.29 -2.29
CA VAL A 89 -13.66 0.26 -3.30
C VAL A 89 -13.89 -1.12 -2.71
N ARG A 90 -14.68 -1.93 -3.40
CA ARG A 90 -14.88 -3.33 -3.05
C ARG A 90 -13.69 -4.14 -3.56
N THR A 91 -13.08 -4.94 -2.69
CA THR A 91 -11.85 -5.68 -3.00
C THR A 91 -12.03 -7.19 -2.84
N PHE A 92 -11.16 -7.92 -3.51
CA PHE A 92 -10.97 -9.36 -3.34
C PHE A 92 -9.47 -9.67 -3.55
N VAL A 93 -9.04 -10.91 -3.41
CA VAL A 93 -7.64 -11.28 -3.61
C VAL A 93 -7.48 -11.94 -4.99
N PRO A 94 -6.93 -11.23 -6.00
CA PRO A 94 -6.64 -11.85 -7.28
C PRO A 94 -5.62 -12.97 -7.15
N LYS A 95 -5.72 -13.98 -8.00
CA LYS A 95 -4.82 -15.15 -7.96
C LYS A 95 -3.36 -14.78 -8.18
N ASP A 96 -3.10 -13.74 -8.96
CA ASP A 96 -1.75 -13.30 -9.31
C ASP A 96 -1.23 -12.14 -8.47
N LEU A 97 -1.92 -11.79 -7.38
CA LEU A 97 -1.52 -10.66 -6.53
C LEU A 97 -0.11 -10.83 -5.97
N GLU A 98 0.22 -12.02 -5.49
CA GLU A 98 1.54 -12.28 -4.91
C GLU A 98 2.66 -12.06 -5.93
N GLU A 99 2.46 -12.52 -7.16
CA GLU A 99 3.41 -12.27 -8.25
C GLU A 99 3.60 -10.78 -8.49
N LYS A 100 2.51 -10.02 -8.51
CA LYS A 100 2.56 -8.57 -8.75
C LYS A 100 3.26 -7.82 -7.63
N ILE A 101 3.00 -8.18 -6.38
CA ILE A 101 3.65 -7.49 -5.26
C ILE A 101 5.15 -7.78 -5.21
N ILE A 102 5.58 -8.97 -5.59
CA ILE A 102 6.99 -9.29 -5.70
C ILE A 102 7.65 -8.39 -6.76
N LYS A 103 7.02 -8.21 -7.91
CA LYS A 103 7.53 -7.30 -8.96
C LYS A 103 7.63 -5.86 -8.45
N VAL A 104 6.64 -5.40 -7.69
CA VAL A 104 6.69 -4.08 -7.07
C VAL A 104 7.88 -3.97 -6.13
N ALA A 105 8.06 -4.96 -5.26
CA ALA A 105 9.12 -4.93 -4.24
C ALA A 105 10.52 -4.91 -4.84
N VAL A 106 10.76 -5.61 -5.95
CA VAL A 106 12.08 -5.66 -6.60
C VAL A 106 12.28 -4.58 -7.66
N GLY A 107 11.30 -3.70 -7.87
CA GLY A 107 11.44 -2.60 -8.80
C GLY A 107 11.11 -2.91 -10.25
N GLU A 108 10.56 -4.09 -10.55
CA GLU A 108 10.17 -4.48 -11.91
C GLU A 108 8.81 -3.91 -12.33
N MET A 109 8.01 -3.46 -11.37
CA MET A 109 6.71 -2.85 -11.65
C MET A 109 6.65 -1.48 -10.99
N THR A 110 6.28 -0.46 -11.78
CA THR A 110 6.14 0.92 -11.30
C THR A 110 4.82 1.11 -10.57
N ALA A 111 4.70 2.24 -9.86
CA ALA A 111 3.42 2.61 -9.24
C ALA A 111 2.31 2.75 -10.29
N ALA A 112 2.61 3.35 -11.45
CA ALA A 112 1.64 3.47 -12.54
C ALA A 112 1.19 2.10 -13.04
N GLY A 113 2.13 1.17 -13.22
CA GLY A 113 1.81 -0.20 -13.64
C GLY A 113 0.95 -0.93 -12.63
N PHE A 114 1.26 -0.78 -11.34
CA PHE A 114 0.47 -1.41 -10.28
C PHE A 114 -0.91 -0.75 -10.15
N ALA A 115 -1.02 0.55 -10.37
CA ALA A 115 -2.31 1.25 -10.42
C ALA A 115 -3.20 0.69 -11.54
N ASP A 116 -2.63 0.46 -12.73
CA ASP A 116 -3.37 -0.14 -13.85
C ASP A 116 -3.85 -1.54 -13.49
N TYR A 117 -3.00 -2.32 -12.84
CA TYR A 117 -3.37 -3.65 -12.36
C TYR A 117 -4.55 -3.61 -11.38
N LEU A 118 -4.47 -2.74 -10.37
CA LEU A 118 -5.55 -2.58 -9.39
C LEU A 118 -6.84 -2.09 -10.03
N ARG A 119 -6.73 -1.15 -10.95
CA ARG A 119 -7.90 -0.60 -11.66
C ARG A 119 -8.59 -1.69 -12.47
N SER A 120 -7.82 -2.51 -13.18
CA SER A 120 -8.37 -3.63 -13.94
C SER A 120 -9.04 -4.67 -13.03
N ALA A 121 -8.45 -4.94 -11.88
CA ALA A 121 -8.97 -5.94 -10.94
C ALA A 121 -10.24 -5.46 -10.22
N PHE A 122 -10.28 -4.19 -9.78
CA PHE A 122 -11.30 -3.72 -8.84
C PHE A 122 -12.29 -2.71 -9.38
N SER A 123 -12.09 -2.13 -10.57
CA SER A 123 -13.02 -1.11 -11.07
C SER A 123 -14.41 -1.66 -11.30
N GLU A 124 -14.55 -2.88 -11.77
CA GLU A 124 -15.84 -3.54 -11.95
C GLU A 124 -16.51 -3.81 -10.60
N ALA A 125 -15.73 -4.25 -9.61
CA ALA A 125 -16.22 -4.46 -8.26
C ALA A 125 -16.67 -3.15 -7.60
N ALA A 126 -15.96 -2.05 -7.88
CA ALA A 126 -16.28 -0.73 -7.33
C ALA A 126 -17.58 -0.16 -7.90
N SER A 127 -17.95 -0.53 -9.13
CA SER A 127 -19.16 -0.03 -9.79
C SER A 127 -20.43 -0.78 -9.38
N ARG A 128 -20.30 -1.83 -8.61
CA ARG A 128 -21.40 -2.64 -8.10
C ARG A 128 -21.77 -2.20 -6.68
#